data_280a2157bb1040ebe65196849ac3e1d0
#
_entry.id   280a2157bb1040ebe65196849ac3e1d0
#
_cell.length_a   1.000
_cell.length_b   1.000
_cell.length_c   1.000
_cell.angle_alpha   90.00
_cell.angle_beta   90.00
_cell.angle_gamma   90.00
#
_symmetry.space_group_name_H-M   'P 1'
#
loop_
_entity.id
_entity.type
_entity.pdbx_description
1 polymer ?
#
loop_
_entity_poly.entity_id
_entity_poly.type
_entity_poly.pdbx_seq_one_letter_code
_entity_poly.pdbx_strand_id
1 'polypeptide(L)'
;MKLRAFRHGFLGSLAVMAIFAFASASADAATIVALGASNTFGKGVARNQAYPAQLEAILRAKGASVRVVNAGINGDTTEGMLQRLDRTVPNGTSAVILQPGGNDRRKGSPDRTSEIQSRLRARGIPVIMIANGTFRGLPHQPDGQHLTPEGYHMLAEHVASQVAGVIGR
;
A
#
# COMPACT_ATOMS: atom_id res chain seq x y z
N MET A 1 87.65 -26.76 6.37
CA MET A 1 86.27 -27.29 6.65
C MET A 1 85.28 -26.11 6.64
N LYS A 2 84.50 -25.95 5.56
CA LYS A 2 83.64 -24.75 5.33
C LYS A 2 82.23 -25.15 5.67
N LEU A 3 81.63 -24.53 6.74
CA LEU A 3 80.19 -24.63 7.02
C LEU A 3 79.43 -23.72 6.08
N ARG A 4 78.44 -24.27 5.36
CA ARG A 4 77.44 -23.53 4.58
C ARG A 4 76.20 -23.29 5.45
N ALA A 5 75.89 -22.03 5.66
CA ALA A 5 74.63 -21.61 6.32
C ALA A 5 73.44 -21.67 5.32
N PHE A 6 72.37 -22.36 5.70
CA PHE A 6 71.17 -22.54 4.94
C PHE A 6 70.20 -21.41 5.39
N ARG A 7 69.94 -20.43 4.50
CA ARG A 7 68.93 -19.39 4.74
C ARG A 7 67.55 -19.89 4.27
N HIS A 8 66.68 -20.15 5.23
CA HIS A 8 65.25 -20.40 4.92
C HIS A 8 64.54 -19.07 4.70
N GLY A 9 64.09 -18.84 3.46
CA GLY A 9 63.20 -17.75 3.11
C GLY A 9 61.77 -18.08 3.51
N PHE A 10 61.22 -17.31 4.40
CA PHE A 10 59.83 -17.37 4.82
C PHE A 10 58.98 -16.54 3.81
N LEU A 11 58.29 -17.19 2.87
CA LEU A 11 57.35 -16.55 1.97
C LEU A 11 55.99 -16.40 2.73
N GLY A 12 55.77 -15.21 3.27
CA GLY A 12 54.50 -14.85 3.86
C GLY A 12 53.46 -14.57 2.73
N SER A 13 52.50 -15.47 2.56
CA SER A 13 51.32 -15.23 1.72
C SER A 13 50.38 -14.21 2.41
N LEU A 14 50.33 -12.99 1.91
CA LEU A 14 49.25 -12.04 2.26
C LEU A 14 47.97 -12.45 1.55
N ALA A 15 47.04 -13.06 2.29
CA ALA A 15 45.68 -13.26 1.79
C ALA A 15 44.91 -11.93 1.88
N VAL A 16 44.70 -11.26 0.74
CA VAL A 16 43.82 -10.07 0.64
C VAL A 16 42.37 -10.54 0.66
N MET A 17 41.74 -10.43 1.81
CA MET A 17 40.31 -10.71 1.99
C MET A 17 39.52 -9.52 1.44
N ALA A 18 39.00 -9.62 0.20
CA ALA A 18 38.10 -8.63 -0.39
C ALA A 18 36.75 -8.69 0.31
N ILE A 19 36.49 -7.72 1.18
CA ILE A 19 35.16 -7.54 1.79
C ILE A 19 34.25 -6.91 0.74
N PHE A 20 33.41 -7.72 0.10
CA PHE A 20 32.30 -7.21 -0.72
C PHE A 20 31.25 -6.64 0.23
N ALA A 21 31.24 -5.32 0.40
CA ALA A 21 30.13 -4.60 1.01
C ALA A 21 28.96 -4.63 0.02
N PHE A 22 28.01 -5.54 0.24
CA PHE A 22 26.70 -5.43 -0.43
C PHE A 22 26.00 -4.20 0.11
N ALA A 23 26.04 -3.13 -0.66
CA ALA A 23 25.17 -1.98 -0.45
C ALA A 23 23.73 -2.47 -0.71
N SER A 24 22.99 -2.79 0.35
CA SER A 24 21.56 -2.99 0.27
C SER A 24 20.95 -1.65 -0.14
N ALA A 25 20.64 -1.48 -1.42
CA ALA A 25 19.78 -0.38 -1.85
C ALA A 25 18.47 -0.54 -1.09
N SER A 26 18.18 0.39 -0.19
CA SER A 26 16.87 0.49 0.44
C SER A 26 15.88 0.78 -0.68
N ALA A 27 15.13 -0.23 -1.11
CA ALA A 27 14.03 0.00 -2.04
C ALA A 27 13.07 0.98 -1.36
N ASP A 28 12.78 2.10 -2.01
CA ASP A 28 11.81 3.06 -1.51
C ASP A 28 10.48 2.35 -1.23
N ALA A 29 9.85 2.69 -0.11
CA ALA A 29 8.60 2.07 0.27
C ALA A 29 7.52 2.34 -0.78
N ALA A 30 6.88 1.29 -1.28
CA ALA A 30 5.77 1.42 -2.21
C ALA A 30 4.66 2.27 -1.58
N THR A 31 4.22 3.32 -2.26
CA THR A 31 3.15 4.19 -1.77
C THR A 31 1.82 3.79 -2.38
N ILE A 32 0.89 3.36 -1.55
CA ILE A 32 -0.49 3.03 -1.91
C ILE A 32 -1.40 4.16 -1.43
N VAL A 33 -2.30 4.64 -2.27
CA VAL A 33 -3.33 5.62 -1.87
C VAL A 33 -4.68 4.93 -1.79
N ALA A 34 -5.29 4.93 -0.61
CA ALA A 34 -6.66 4.47 -0.41
C ALA A 34 -7.61 5.67 -0.62
N LEU A 35 -8.15 5.79 -1.84
CA LEU A 35 -9.07 6.86 -2.25
C LEU A 35 -10.51 6.38 -2.07
N GLY A 36 -11.32 7.11 -1.29
CA GLY A 36 -12.69 6.69 -1.05
C GLY A 36 -13.49 7.60 -0.13
N ALA A 37 -14.63 7.08 0.31
CA ALA A 37 -15.57 7.78 1.17
C ALA A 37 -15.39 7.36 2.66
N SER A 38 -16.51 7.27 3.40
CA SER A 38 -16.54 7.06 4.85
C SER A 38 -15.94 5.71 5.30
N ASN A 39 -16.10 4.64 4.52
CA ASN A 39 -15.49 3.36 4.85
C ASN A 39 -13.97 3.35 4.62
N THR A 40 -13.47 4.16 3.70
CA THR A 40 -12.01 4.38 3.57
C THR A 40 -11.50 5.27 4.70
N PHE A 41 -12.24 6.32 5.06
CA PHE A 41 -11.91 7.18 6.19
C PHE A 41 -11.80 6.39 7.51
N GLY A 42 -12.65 5.37 7.70
CA GLY A 42 -12.80 4.63 8.96
C GLY A 42 -13.78 5.32 9.89
N LYS A 43 -14.96 5.70 9.37
CA LYS A 43 -15.98 6.36 10.19
C LYS A 43 -16.40 5.46 11.35
N GLY A 44 -16.41 6.04 12.57
CA GLY A 44 -16.84 5.37 13.80
C GLY A 44 -15.77 4.52 14.50
N VAL A 45 -14.52 4.49 13.95
CA VAL A 45 -13.39 3.78 14.57
C VAL A 45 -12.18 4.69 14.72
N ALA A 46 -11.19 4.27 15.50
CA ALA A 46 -9.92 4.97 15.62
C ALA A 46 -9.13 4.87 14.31
N ARG A 47 -8.21 5.83 14.04
CA ARG A 47 -7.45 5.89 12.79
C ARG A 47 -6.66 4.60 12.49
N ASN A 48 -6.07 3.98 13.50
CA ASN A 48 -5.33 2.72 13.37
C ASN A 48 -6.24 1.50 13.17
N GLN A 49 -7.55 1.63 13.37
CA GLN A 49 -8.55 0.60 13.15
C GLN A 49 -9.22 0.71 11.76
N ALA A 50 -9.02 1.82 11.03
CA ALA A 50 -9.47 1.94 9.66
C ALA A 50 -8.70 0.98 8.74
N TYR A 51 -9.36 0.43 7.71
CA TYR A 51 -8.74 -0.59 6.86
C TYR A 51 -7.39 -0.18 6.23
N PRO A 52 -7.16 1.09 5.83
CA PRO A 52 -5.87 1.44 5.22
C PRO A 52 -4.69 1.27 6.20
N ALA A 53 -4.87 1.63 7.48
CA ALA A 53 -3.84 1.46 8.49
C ALA A 53 -3.61 -0.04 8.82
N GLN A 54 -4.68 -0.82 8.90
CA GLN A 54 -4.59 -2.26 9.12
C GLN A 54 -3.95 -2.97 7.94
N LEU A 55 -4.26 -2.56 6.70
CA LEU A 55 -3.63 -3.06 5.48
C LEU A 55 -2.12 -2.82 5.48
N GLU A 56 -1.69 -1.61 5.84
CA GLU A 56 -0.26 -1.30 5.98
C GLU A 56 0.42 -2.25 6.98
N ALA A 57 -0.19 -2.45 8.16
CA ALA A 57 0.32 -3.34 9.19
C ALA A 57 0.42 -4.80 8.69
N ILE A 58 -0.61 -5.31 8.01
CA ILE A 58 -0.64 -6.66 7.45
C ILE A 58 0.47 -6.85 6.40
N LEU A 59 0.62 -5.91 5.48
CA LEU A 59 1.62 -6.00 4.41
C LEU A 59 3.05 -5.90 4.97
N ARG A 60 3.28 -5.03 5.94
CA ARG A 60 4.59 -4.91 6.63
C ARG A 60 4.93 -6.16 7.43
N ALA A 61 3.96 -6.77 8.11
CA ALA A 61 4.16 -8.03 8.82
C ALA A 61 4.55 -9.18 7.86
N LYS A 62 4.17 -9.08 6.58
CA LYS A 62 4.59 -9.99 5.51
C LYS A 62 5.91 -9.59 4.82
N GLY A 63 6.63 -8.61 5.35
CA GLY A 63 7.94 -8.16 4.85
C GLY A 63 7.88 -7.12 3.73
N ALA A 64 6.71 -6.61 3.35
CA ALA A 64 6.61 -5.57 2.33
C ALA A 64 7.07 -4.19 2.86
N SER A 65 7.93 -3.50 2.10
CA SER A 65 8.23 -2.08 2.32
C SER A 65 7.11 -1.25 1.69
N VAL A 66 6.12 -0.87 2.48
CA VAL A 66 4.91 -0.20 1.98
C VAL A 66 4.42 0.88 2.94
N ARG A 67 3.82 1.93 2.37
CA ARG A 67 3.04 2.97 3.05
C ARG A 67 1.64 3.03 2.43
N VAL A 68 0.60 3.02 3.26
CA VAL A 68 -0.79 3.16 2.82
C VAL A 68 -1.36 4.50 3.31
N VAL A 69 -1.59 5.41 2.39
CA VAL A 69 -2.15 6.73 2.66
C VAL A 69 -3.68 6.63 2.69
N ASN A 70 -4.29 6.93 3.83
CA ASN A 70 -5.75 7.03 3.93
C ASN A 70 -6.22 8.37 3.36
N ALA A 71 -6.83 8.34 2.19
CA ALA A 71 -7.45 9.47 1.49
C ALA A 71 -8.98 9.36 1.46
N GLY A 72 -9.57 8.77 2.48
CA GLY A 72 -11.02 8.74 2.68
C GLY A 72 -11.56 10.06 3.21
N ILE A 73 -12.72 10.48 2.69
CA ILE A 73 -13.47 11.64 3.20
C ILE A 73 -14.92 11.21 3.48
N ASN A 74 -15.43 11.50 4.69
CA ASN A 74 -16.81 11.19 5.05
C ASN A 74 -17.80 11.86 4.10
N GLY A 75 -18.70 11.05 3.54
CA GLY A 75 -19.73 11.54 2.64
C GLY A 75 -19.24 11.95 1.25
N ASP A 76 -17.99 11.67 0.88
CA ASP A 76 -17.45 12.00 -0.43
C ASP A 76 -18.20 11.27 -1.56
N THR A 77 -18.26 11.90 -2.72
CA THR A 77 -18.78 11.36 -3.98
C THR A 77 -17.64 11.06 -4.93
N THR A 78 -17.89 10.29 -5.98
CA THR A 78 -16.86 10.08 -7.02
C THR A 78 -16.53 11.37 -7.76
N GLU A 79 -17.46 12.31 -7.88
CA GLU A 79 -17.21 13.67 -8.36
C GLU A 79 -16.19 14.40 -7.45
N GLY A 80 -16.40 14.36 -6.11
CA GLY A 80 -15.46 14.95 -5.16
C GLY A 80 -14.08 14.27 -5.19
N MET A 81 -14.04 12.94 -5.31
CA MET A 81 -12.80 12.19 -5.49
C MET A 81 -12.05 12.61 -6.77
N LEU A 82 -12.78 12.79 -7.88
CA LEU A 82 -12.22 13.23 -9.16
C LEU A 82 -11.63 14.64 -9.05
N GLN A 83 -12.32 15.58 -8.42
CA GLN A 83 -11.86 16.96 -8.24
C GLN A 83 -10.57 17.07 -7.42
N ARG A 84 -10.33 16.10 -6.51
CA ARG A 84 -9.11 16.05 -5.69
C ARG A 84 -8.07 15.03 -6.15
N LEU A 85 -8.29 14.34 -7.28
CA LEU A 85 -7.49 13.20 -7.71
C LEU A 85 -6.00 13.53 -7.79
N ASP A 86 -5.63 14.59 -8.51
CA ASP A 86 -4.22 14.92 -8.79
C ASP A 86 -3.45 15.33 -7.52
N ARG A 87 -4.08 16.09 -6.61
CA ARG A 87 -3.44 16.47 -5.34
C ARG A 87 -3.37 15.31 -4.34
N THR A 88 -4.28 14.34 -4.47
CA THR A 88 -4.39 13.21 -3.53
C THR A 88 -3.53 12.02 -3.95
N VAL A 89 -3.37 11.84 -5.26
CA VAL A 89 -2.59 10.77 -5.86
C VAL A 89 -1.39 11.38 -6.59
N PRO A 90 -0.26 11.63 -5.90
CA PRO A 90 0.94 12.20 -6.52
C PRO A 90 1.59 11.23 -7.52
N ASN A 91 2.47 11.77 -8.36
CA ASN A 91 3.32 10.94 -9.21
C ASN A 91 4.21 10.03 -8.35
N GLY A 92 4.49 8.83 -8.84
CA GLY A 92 5.21 7.82 -8.05
C GLY A 92 4.33 6.99 -7.12
N THR A 93 3.00 7.23 -7.09
CA THR A 93 2.05 6.32 -6.41
C THR A 93 2.10 4.95 -7.07
N SER A 94 2.37 3.91 -6.28
CA SER A 94 2.52 2.52 -6.77
C SER A 94 1.19 1.85 -7.11
N ALA A 95 0.13 2.18 -6.39
CA ALA A 95 -1.24 1.75 -6.70
C ALA A 95 -2.28 2.64 -5.99
N VAL A 96 -3.51 2.62 -6.50
CA VAL A 96 -4.67 3.23 -5.84
C VAL A 96 -5.69 2.15 -5.48
N ILE A 97 -6.14 2.14 -4.24
CA ILE A 97 -7.31 1.39 -3.83
C ILE A 97 -8.49 2.37 -3.93
N LEU A 98 -9.43 2.11 -4.83
CA LEU A 98 -10.59 2.98 -5.07
C LEU A 98 -11.85 2.38 -4.47
N GLN A 99 -12.47 3.11 -3.53
CA GLN A 99 -13.74 2.75 -2.91
C GLN A 99 -14.77 3.85 -3.21
N PRO A 100 -15.56 3.73 -4.29
CA PRO A 100 -16.51 4.77 -4.71
C PRO A 100 -17.62 5.01 -3.67
N GLY A 101 -18.13 3.93 -3.07
CA GLY A 101 -19.22 4.00 -2.10
C GLY A 101 -20.60 4.21 -2.75
N GLY A 102 -21.58 4.56 -1.93
CA GLY A 102 -22.98 4.76 -2.37
C GLY A 102 -23.45 6.22 -2.29
N ASN A 103 -22.52 7.17 -2.11
CA ASN A 103 -22.88 8.57 -1.90
C ASN A 103 -23.41 9.26 -3.15
N ASP A 104 -22.91 8.87 -4.34
CA ASP A 104 -23.38 9.44 -5.61
C ASP A 104 -24.89 9.29 -5.73
N ARG A 105 -25.39 8.06 -5.57
CA ARG A 105 -26.83 7.80 -5.61
C ARG A 105 -27.60 8.56 -4.51
N ARG A 106 -27.07 8.62 -3.29
CA ARG A 106 -27.75 9.31 -2.17
C ARG A 106 -27.82 10.82 -2.35
N LYS A 107 -26.87 11.41 -3.05
CA LYS A 107 -26.75 12.85 -3.27
C LYS A 107 -27.20 13.30 -4.66
N GLY A 108 -27.64 12.37 -5.53
CA GLY A 108 -27.97 12.68 -6.91
C GLY A 108 -26.75 13.16 -7.73
N SER A 109 -25.55 12.75 -7.34
CA SER A 109 -24.30 13.08 -8.03
C SER A 109 -24.02 12.06 -9.13
N PRO A 110 -23.46 12.47 -10.28
CA PRO A 110 -23.06 11.52 -11.31
C PRO A 110 -21.94 10.60 -10.82
N ASP A 111 -21.97 9.34 -11.26
CA ASP A 111 -20.88 8.39 -11.02
C ASP A 111 -19.69 8.68 -11.95
N ARG A 112 -18.56 9.03 -11.37
CA ARG A 112 -17.29 9.32 -12.06
C ARG A 112 -16.26 8.20 -11.90
N THR A 113 -16.64 7.03 -11.41
CA THR A 113 -15.73 5.91 -11.17
C THR A 113 -14.88 5.57 -12.40
N SER A 114 -15.52 5.45 -13.57
CA SER A 114 -14.83 5.12 -14.82
C SER A 114 -13.85 6.22 -15.25
N GLU A 115 -14.16 7.49 -15.02
CA GLU A 115 -13.26 8.61 -15.32
C GLU A 115 -12.02 8.59 -14.40
N ILE A 116 -12.22 8.37 -13.09
CA ILE A 116 -11.11 8.21 -12.13
C ILE A 116 -10.17 7.08 -12.58
N GLN A 117 -10.73 5.92 -12.91
CA GLN A 117 -9.96 4.77 -13.38
C GLN A 117 -9.19 5.08 -14.67
N SER A 118 -9.83 5.78 -15.62
CA SER A 118 -9.20 6.17 -16.88
C SER A 118 -8.02 7.11 -16.67
N ARG A 119 -8.16 8.14 -15.81
CA ARG A 119 -7.08 9.08 -15.48
C ARG A 119 -5.91 8.38 -14.77
N LEU A 120 -6.20 7.48 -13.85
CA LEU A 120 -5.16 6.71 -13.15
C LEU A 120 -4.42 5.77 -14.12
N ARG A 121 -5.13 5.07 -15.01
CA ARG A 121 -4.52 4.22 -16.04
C ARG A 121 -3.65 5.02 -17.01
N ALA A 122 -4.08 6.20 -17.43
CA ALA A 122 -3.29 7.09 -18.29
C ALA A 122 -1.97 7.51 -17.64
N ARG A 123 -1.90 7.50 -16.29
CA ARG A 123 -0.70 7.77 -15.49
C ARG A 123 0.09 6.49 -15.17
N GLY A 124 -0.31 5.32 -15.70
CA GLY A 124 0.32 4.03 -15.40
C GLY A 124 0.09 3.53 -13.99
N ILE A 125 -0.90 4.07 -13.25
CA ILE A 125 -1.17 3.71 -11.86
C ILE A 125 -2.23 2.61 -11.80
N PRO A 126 -1.89 1.40 -11.29
CA PRO A 126 -2.85 0.32 -11.11
C PRO A 126 -3.96 0.69 -10.13
N VAL A 127 -5.20 0.24 -10.40
CA VAL A 127 -6.36 0.51 -9.56
C VAL A 127 -6.93 -0.81 -9.03
N ILE A 128 -7.01 -0.92 -7.71
CA ILE A 128 -7.67 -2.00 -6.99
C ILE A 128 -9.03 -1.49 -6.53
N MET A 129 -10.11 -2.13 -7.00
CA MET A 129 -11.46 -1.70 -6.71
C MET A 129 -12.03 -2.37 -5.47
N ILE A 130 -12.56 -1.59 -4.54
CA ILE A 130 -13.44 -2.08 -3.48
C ILE A 130 -14.89 -1.80 -3.90
N ALA A 131 -15.52 -2.78 -4.52
CA ALA A 131 -16.92 -2.68 -4.90
C ALA A 131 -17.85 -2.73 -3.67
N ASN A 132 -19.06 -2.16 -3.79
CA ASN A 132 -20.04 -2.18 -2.70
C ASN A 132 -20.40 -3.61 -2.22
N GLY A 133 -20.32 -4.60 -3.11
CA GLY A 133 -20.53 -5.99 -2.76
C GLY A 133 -19.49 -6.59 -1.80
N THR A 134 -18.28 -6.03 -1.77
CA THR A 134 -17.18 -6.48 -0.89
C THR A 134 -17.51 -6.33 0.60
N PHE A 135 -18.42 -5.43 0.94
CA PHE A 135 -18.84 -5.19 2.33
C PHE A 135 -19.85 -6.23 2.86
N ARG A 136 -20.46 -7.04 1.99
CA ARG A 136 -21.46 -8.03 2.38
C ARG A 136 -20.81 -9.11 3.26
N GLY A 137 -21.46 -9.41 4.39
CA GLY A 137 -21.00 -10.43 5.31
C GLY A 137 -19.87 -9.98 6.26
N LEU A 138 -19.36 -8.75 6.11
CA LEU A 138 -18.43 -8.19 7.07
C LEU A 138 -19.19 -7.63 8.29
N PRO A 139 -18.60 -7.66 9.51
CA PRO A 139 -19.19 -7.04 10.69
C PRO A 139 -19.42 -5.54 10.52
N HIS A 140 -20.68 -5.09 10.74
CA HIS A 140 -21.08 -3.70 10.64
C HIS A 140 -21.38 -3.08 11.99
N GLN A 141 -21.21 -1.77 12.08
CA GLN A 141 -21.73 -0.94 13.17
C GLN A 141 -23.27 -0.95 13.14
N PRO A 142 -23.93 -0.49 14.24
CA PRO A 142 -25.39 -0.46 14.29
C PRO A 142 -26.09 0.34 13.19
N ASP A 143 -25.35 1.23 12.49
CA ASP A 143 -25.88 1.99 11.35
C ASP A 143 -26.01 1.15 10.04
N GLY A 144 -25.53 -0.08 10.05
CA GLY A 144 -25.60 -0.99 8.91
C GLY A 144 -24.79 -0.57 7.68
N GLN A 145 -24.00 0.50 7.76
CA GLN A 145 -23.24 1.06 6.63
C GLN A 145 -21.72 1.04 6.86
N HIS A 146 -21.29 1.29 8.09
CA HIS A 146 -19.88 1.36 8.44
C HIS A 146 -19.45 0.08 9.15
N LEU A 147 -18.21 -0.34 8.90
CA LEU A 147 -17.69 -1.57 9.48
C LEU A 147 -17.24 -1.35 10.93
N THR A 148 -17.34 -2.39 11.73
CA THR A 148 -16.66 -2.46 13.04
C THR A 148 -15.14 -2.51 12.86
N PRO A 149 -14.32 -2.34 13.91
CA PRO A 149 -12.87 -2.54 13.83
C PRO A 149 -12.49 -3.90 13.21
N GLU A 150 -13.21 -4.97 13.60
CA GLU A 150 -13.04 -6.31 13.05
C GLU A 150 -13.41 -6.36 11.55
N GLY A 151 -14.54 -5.76 11.17
CA GLY A 151 -14.95 -5.69 9.76
C GLY A 151 -13.93 -4.94 8.90
N TYR A 152 -13.32 -3.87 9.40
CA TYR A 152 -12.22 -3.19 8.70
C TYR A 152 -10.96 -4.04 8.63
N HIS A 153 -10.68 -4.87 9.62
CA HIS A 153 -9.57 -5.82 9.57
C HIS A 153 -9.78 -6.87 8.47
N MET A 154 -10.95 -7.50 8.44
CA MET A 154 -11.30 -8.47 7.40
C MET A 154 -11.26 -7.86 5.99
N LEU A 155 -11.70 -6.61 5.84
CA LEU A 155 -11.57 -5.88 4.58
C LEU A 155 -10.10 -5.66 4.20
N ALA A 156 -9.25 -5.31 5.16
CA ALA A 156 -7.81 -5.13 4.94
C ALA A 156 -7.14 -6.45 4.49
N GLU A 157 -7.48 -7.56 5.12
CA GLU A 157 -7.00 -8.90 4.72
C GLU A 157 -7.42 -9.26 3.28
N HIS A 158 -8.70 -9.01 2.95
CA HIS A 158 -9.23 -9.25 1.60
C HIS A 158 -8.46 -8.46 0.53
N VAL A 159 -8.12 -7.21 0.81
CA VAL A 159 -7.41 -6.34 -0.14
C VAL A 159 -5.91 -6.63 -0.19
N ALA A 160 -5.33 -7.15 0.91
CA ALA A 160 -3.88 -7.34 1.04
C ALA A 160 -3.29 -8.24 -0.07
N SER A 161 -3.98 -9.31 -0.46
CA SER A 161 -3.52 -10.21 -1.53
C SER A 161 -3.46 -9.51 -2.90
N GLN A 162 -4.45 -8.65 -3.19
CA GLN A 162 -4.52 -7.89 -4.44
C GLN A 162 -3.40 -6.84 -4.48
N VAL A 163 -3.17 -6.13 -3.37
CA VAL A 163 -2.08 -5.14 -3.27
C VAL A 163 -0.72 -5.82 -3.41
N ALA A 164 -0.48 -6.93 -2.71
CA ALA A 164 0.78 -7.66 -2.82
C ALA A 164 1.08 -8.10 -4.26
N GLY A 165 0.06 -8.55 -5.01
CA GLY A 165 0.19 -8.91 -6.42
C GLY A 165 0.52 -7.75 -7.35
N VAL A 166 0.30 -6.50 -6.92
CA VAL A 166 0.61 -5.29 -7.70
C VAL A 166 1.99 -4.74 -7.36
N ILE A 167 2.37 -4.68 -6.08
CA ILE A 167 3.64 -4.11 -5.63
C ILE A 167 4.83 -5.08 -5.72
N GLY A 168 4.57 -6.38 -5.87
CA GLY A 168 5.59 -7.43 -6.02
C GLY A 168 6.01 -7.70 -7.46
N ARG A 169 5.55 -6.88 -8.42
CA ARG A 169 5.92 -6.94 -9.84
C ARG A 169 6.99 -5.88 -10.14
#